data_dae6ebaacfa9b8263d3e1ade181f6da2
#
_entry.id   dae6ebaacfa9b8263d3e1ade181f6da2
#
_cell.length_a   1.000
_cell.length_b   1.000
_cell.length_c   1.000
_cell.angle_alpha   90.00
_cell.angle_beta   90.00
_cell.angle_gamma   90.00
#
_symmetry.space_group_name_H-M   'P 1'
#
loop_
_entity.id
_entity.type
_entity.pdbx_description
1 polymer ?
#
loop_
_entity_poly.entity_id
_entity_poly.type
_entity_poly.pdbx_seq_one_letter_code
_entity_poly.pdbx_strand_id
1 'polypeptide(L)'
;MASQLRGAPLIAAITSVCSAGFLLFGYDQGVMSGVVISPSWLAAMGHPSDLEIGTITALYDVGAVAGAVLAAFTGDPLGRKRTLLLGALLVGIGGLAMGCAAARGTFMIARVVVGVGIGLTTSVTPVYQSEISAHAQRGWQVCCQLTTMLVGLLMAYCINYAFFFHPGEAQWRFPLVFQCVFAAYILATTPFLPDTPRWLLRRHGKEPERGLAVLARLRGKPENDREVQKEMGEILGALQAESKAQGSWGDLFRSNGVSAHKRFYLAVAIQFMQQLSGINIVTYYAPTLFRTALGMNQESALLLGCFTQLWYVLASFVTWYTIDRIGRRKLFISMALGMGLVLVGEALATAAGTRTGAITAVVFLFLFEAFFSWGWMACVWIYPPEILPLKIRAKGSALAAAADFIGNWIVVEVTPVGIAKMGWTFYLVWAAFNIANAGIVWLFYPETGGLKLEAIDDVFTKETETHAEGTSPLRRLQWGRVRVAAEAVRKSKAAARTGEERGLLEDEEFERRSEPAHQN
;
A
#
# COMPACT_ATOMS: atom_id res chain seq x y z
N MET A 1 25.43 3.25 -20.87
CA MET A 1 25.63 4.03 -19.62
C MET A 1 25.04 3.34 -18.39
N ALA A 2 23.78 2.94 -18.35
CA ALA A 2 23.18 2.32 -17.14
C ALA A 2 23.78 0.95 -16.75
N SER A 3 24.38 0.20 -17.67
CA SER A 3 25.08 -1.07 -17.36
C SER A 3 26.35 -0.89 -16.53
N GLN A 4 26.87 0.33 -16.41
CA GLN A 4 28.08 0.67 -15.64
C GLN A 4 27.79 1.19 -14.22
N LEU A 5 26.52 1.47 -13.89
CA LEU A 5 26.15 1.95 -12.55
C LEU A 5 26.43 0.91 -11.47
N ARG A 6 27.06 1.33 -10.36
CA ARG A 6 27.38 0.51 -9.19
C ARG A 6 27.05 1.26 -7.90
N GLY A 7 26.75 0.54 -6.82
CA GLY A 7 26.48 1.13 -5.50
C GLY A 7 25.25 2.06 -5.49
N ALA A 8 25.35 3.17 -4.77
CA ALA A 8 24.27 4.13 -4.56
C ALA A 8 23.59 4.63 -5.85
N PRO A 9 24.31 4.98 -6.96
CA PRO A 9 23.67 5.36 -8.21
C PRO A 9 22.79 4.27 -8.83
N LEU A 10 23.16 3.00 -8.71
CA LEU A 10 22.35 1.89 -9.19
C LEU A 10 21.10 1.70 -8.33
N ILE A 11 21.23 1.78 -7.01
CA ILE A 11 20.09 1.70 -6.08
C ILE A 11 19.13 2.87 -6.35
N ALA A 12 19.64 4.09 -6.53
CA ALA A 12 18.82 5.26 -6.86
C ALA A 12 18.07 5.08 -8.19
N ALA A 13 18.71 4.53 -9.22
CA ALA A 13 18.06 4.25 -10.50
C ALA A 13 16.93 3.21 -10.36
N ILE A 14 17.11 2.15 -9.58
CA ILE A 14 16.05 1.16 -9.32
C ILE A 14 14.94 1.80 -8.50
N THR A 15 15.28 2.55 -7.45
CA THR A 15 14.30 3.25 -6.61
C THR A 15 13.48 4.25 -7.42
N SER A 16 14.07 4.98 -8.38
CA SER A 16 13.33 5.91 -9.24
C SER A 16 12.31 5.20 -10.14
N VAL A 17 12.64 4.01 -10.66
CA VAL A 17 11.69 3.18 -11.41
C VAL A 17 10.57 2.65 -10.52
N CYS A 18 10.90 2.19 -9.32
CA CYS A 18 9.89 1.77 -8.34
C CYS A 18 8.98 2.94 -7.95
N SER A 19 9.55 4.13 -7.73
CA SER A 19 8.80 5.36 -7.45
C SER A 19 7.87 5.74 -8.61
N ALA A 20 8.33 5.61 -9.86
CA ALA A 20 7.49 5.84 -11.04
C ALA A 20 6.30 4.87 -11.09
N GLY A 21 6.48 3.62 -10.66
CA GLY A 21 5.38 2.66 -10.54
C GLY A 21 4.33 3.08 -9.49
N PHE A 22 4.76 3.62 -8.35
CA PHE A 22 3.85 4.15 -7.33
C PHE A 22 3.21 5.49 -7.74
N LEU A 23 3.95 6.39 -8.41
CA LEU A 23 3.40 7.60 -9.01
C LEU A 23 2.29 7.26 -10.00
N LEU A 24 2.54 6.28 -10.87
CA LEU A 24 1.57 5.80 -11.85
C LEU A 24 0.30 5.27 -11.19
N PHE A 25 0.44 4.46 -10.14
CA PHE A 25 -0.69 3.93 -9.36
C PHE A 25 -1.53 5.05 -8.75
N GLY A 26 -0.88 6.00 -8.05
CA GLY A 26 -1.61 7.13 -7.46
C GLY A 26 -2.24 8.05 -8.50
N TYR A 27 -1.54 8.28 -9.63
CA TYR A 27 -2.06 9.09 -10.72
C TYR A 27 -3.36 8.51 -11.29
N ASP A 28 -3.39 7.20 -11.57
CA ASP A 28 -4.58 6.56 -12.15
C ASP A 28 -5.77 6.55 -11.17
N GLN A 29 -5.52 6.42 -9.87
CA GLN A 29 -6.57 6.58 -8.86
C GLN A 29 -7.21 7.98 -8.88
N GLY A 30 -6.40 9.03 -9.09
CA GLY A 30 -6.89 10.41 -9.05
C GLY A 30 -7.45 10.93 -10.36
N VAL A 31 -7.03 10.39 -11.51
CA VAL A 31 -7.34 10.99 -12.82
C VAL A 31 -8.84 11.05 -13.12
N MET A 32 -9.59 10.05 -12.68
CA MET A 32 -11.04 10.01 -12.91
C MET A 32 -11.80 11.10 -12.14
N SER A 33 -11.27 11.62 -11.04
CA SER A 33 -11.95 12.63 -10.20
C SER A 33 -12.36 13.90 -10.94
N GLY A 34 -11.53 14.36 -11.87
CA GLY A 34 -11.83 15.51 -12.75
C GLY A 34 -12.50 15.12 -14.05
N VAL A 35 -12.17 13.93 -14.58
CA VAL A 35 -12.72 13.44 -15.86
C VAL A 35 -14.23 13.21 -15.76
N VAL A 36 -14.73 12.57 -14.71
CA VAL A 36 -16.18 12.24 -14.57
C VAL A 36 -17.10 13.45 -14.45
N ILE A 37 -16.55 14.62 -14.12
CA ILE A 37 -17.31 15.88 -14.05
C ILE A 37 -17.10 16.76 -15.27
N SER A 38 -16.28 16.35 -16.24
CA SER A 38 -16.01 17.11 -17.45
C SER A 38 -17.20 17.04 -18.41
N PRO A 39 -17.76 18.20 -18.83
CA PRO A 39 -18.87 18.23 -19.78
C PRO A 39 -18.55 17.55 -21.12
N SER A 40 -17.30 17.70 -21.60
CA SER A 40 -16.85 17.10 -22.85
C SER A 40 -16.74 15.58 -22.75
N TRP A 41 -16.32 15.03 -21.61
CA TRP A 41 -16.31 13.59 -21.37
C TRP A 41 -17.72 13.04 -21.24
N LEU A 42 -18.61 13.71 -20.48
CA LEU A 42 -20.00 13.30 -20.34
C LEU A 42 -20.69 13.22 -21.71
N ALA A 43 -20.50 14.21 -22.57
CA ALA A 43 -21.03 14.21 -23.94
C ALA A 43 -20.43 13.07 -24.79
N ALA A 44 -19.11 12.86 -24.75
CA ALA A 44 -18.42 11.80 -25.49
C ALA A 44 -18.87 10.39 -25.04
N MET A 45 -19.20 10.21 -23.77
CA MET A 45 -19.68 8.93 -23.21
C MET A 45 -21.21 8.78 -23.28
N GLY A 46 -21.93 9.73 -23.88
CA GLY A 46 -23.39 9.67 -24.06
C GLY A 46 -24.17 9.88 -22.76
N HIS A 47 -23.71 10.81 -21.91
CA HIS A 47 -24.33 11.18 -20.63
C HIS A 47 -24.65 9.97 -19.72
N PRO A 48 -23.61 9.26 -19.24
CA PRO A 48 -23.80 8.09 -18.38
C PRO A 48 -24.54 8.46 -17.09
N SER A 49 -25.39 7.55 -16.62
CA SER A 49 -26.04 7.63 -15.31
C SER A 49 -25.02 7.51 -14.17
N ASP A 50 -25.41 7.89 -12.94
CA ASP A 50 -24.54 7.78 -11.75
C ASP A 50 -24.03 6.34 -11.55
N LEU A 51 -24.87 5.33 -11.78
CA LEU A 51 -24.46 3.93 -11.73
C LEU A 51 -23.40 3.61 -12.79
N GLU A 52 -23.61 4.06 -14.02
CA GLU A 52 -22.63 3.83 -15.11
C GLU A 52 -21.32 4.58 -14.85
N ILE A 53 -21.34 5.77 -14.25
CA ILE A 53 -20.12 6.49 -13.82
C ILE A 53 -19.37 5.68 -12.78
N GLY A 54 -20.08 5.12 -11.80
CA GLY A 54 -19.51 4.21 -10.80
C GLY A 54 -18.84 3.01 -11.47
N THR A 55 -19.57 2.31 -12.34
CA THR A 55 -19.04 1.12 -13.06
C THR A 55 -17.82 1.47 -13.93
N ILE A 56 -17.89 2.53 -14.75
CA ILE A 56 -16.76 2.96 -15.58
C ILE A 56 -15.52 3.24 -14.74
N THR A 57 -15.69 3.87 -13.58
CA THR A 57 -14.58 4.19 -12.67
C THR A 57 -14.06 2.95 -11.98
N ALA A 58 -14.93 2.08 -11.49
CA ALA A 58 -14.59 0.91 -10.70
C ALA A 58 -14.03 -0.28 -11.51
N LEU A 59 -14.27 -0.36 -12.83
CA LEU A 59 -13.73 -1.42 -13.70
C LEU A 59 -12.20 -1.52 -13.69
N TYR A 60 -11.52 -0.45 -13.38
CA TYR A 60 -10.09 -0.44 -13.12
C TYR A 60 -9.70 -1.42 -12.01
N ASP A 61 -10.44 -1.45 -10.90
CA ASP A 61 -10.16 -2.33 -9.77
C ASP A 61 -10.36 -3.80 -10.12
N VAL A 62 -11.36 -4.12 -10.94
CA VAL A 62 -11.55 -5.48 -11.49
C VAL A 62 -10.31 -5.92 -12.27
N GLY A 63 -9.78 -5.03 -13.11
CA GLY A 63 -8.52 -5.27 -13.79
C GLY A 63 -7.35 -5.45 -12.81
N ALA A 64 -7.27 -4.62 -11.77
CA ALA A 64 -6.20 -4.66 -10.77
C ALA A 64 -6.22 -5.97 -9.96
N VAL A 65 -7.40 -6.50 -9.60
CA VAL A 65 -7.52 -7.85 -9.00
C VAL A 65 -6.93 -8.90 -9.93
N ALA A 66 -7.31 -8.89 -11.21
CA ALA A 66 -6.78 -9.84 -12.18
C ALA A 66 -5.26 -9.71 -12.32
N GLY A 67 -4.74 -8.48 -12.39
CA GLY A 67 -3.31 -8.18 -12.46
C GLY A 67 -2.54 -8.65 -11.21
N ALA A 68 -3.07 -8.42 -10.01
CA ALA A 68 -2.47 -8.87 -8.75
C ALA A 68 -2.43 -10.41 -8.66
N VAL A 69 -3.51 -11.08 -9.07
CA VAL A 69 -3.56 -12.55 -9.15
C VAL A 69 -2.55 -13.06 -10.18
N LEU A 70 -2.48 -12.46 -11.37
CA LEU A 70 -1.49 -12.80 -12.39
C LEU A 70 -0.05 -12.61 -11.86
N ALA A 71 0.22 -11.54 -11.11
CA ALA A 71 1.53 -11.30 -10.51
C ALA A 71 1.94 -12.41 -9.54
N ALA A 72 1.00 -12.98 -8.79
CA ALA A 72 1.26 -14.10 -7.87
C ALA A 72 1.74 -15.36 -8.62
N PHE A 73 1.28 -15.58 -9.85
CA PHE A 73 1.69 -16.72 -10.68
C PHE A 73 2.88 -16.39 -11.60
N THR A 74 3.02 -15.16 -12.05
CA THR A 74 4.04 -14.76 -13.03
C THR A 74 5.29 -14.16 -12.40
N GLY A 75 5.19 -13.57 -11.21
CA GLY A 75 6.28 -12.85 -10.55
C GLY A 75 7.53 -13.71 -10.27
N ASP A 76 7.35 -14.99 -9.96
CA ASP A 76 8.46 -15.92 -9.77
C ASP A 76 9.04 -16.45 -11.10
N PRO A 77 8.25 -16.95 -12.07
CA PRO A 77 8.82 -17.46 -13.32
C PRO A 77 9.36 -16.36 -14.25
N LEU A 78 8.72 -15.19 -14.34
CA LEU A 78 9.18 -14.10 -15.21
C LEU A 78 10.27 -13.23 -14.56
N GLY A 79 10.25 -13.11 -13.25
CA GLY A 79 11.09 -12.19 -12.46
C GLY A 79 10.46 -10.80 -12.31
N ARG A 80 11.05 -10.03 -11.38
CA ARG A 80 10.49 -8.73 -10.99
C ARG A 80 10.55 -7.72 -12.13
N LYS A 81 11.66 -7.69 -12.83
CA LYS A 81 11.92 -6.79 -13.96
C LYS A 81 10.92 -6.99 -15.10
N ARG A 82 10.72 -8.23 -15.57
CA ARG A 82 9.85 -8.52 -16.71
C ARG A 82 8.38 -8.30 -16.37
N THR A 83 7.98 -8.64 -15.16
CA THR A 83 6.60 -8.41 -14.70
C THR A 83 6.30 -6.92 -14.62
N LEU A 84 7.25 -6.10 -14.15
CA LEU A 84 7.13 -4.64 -14.14
C LEU A 84 7.02 -4.05 -15.55
N LEU A 85 7.84 -4.53 -16.49
CA LEU A 85 7.77 -4.12 -17.91
C LEU A 85 6.42 -4.48 -18.54
N LEU A 86 5.91 -5.67 -18.29
CA LEU A 86 4.59 -6.09 -18.80
C LEU A 86 3.48 -5.21 -18.22
N GLY A 87 3.52 -4.93 -16.92
CA GLY A 87 2.56 -4.03 -16.26
C GLY A 87 2.58 -2.63 -16.88
N ALA A 88 3.78 -2.03 -17.02
CA ALA A 88 3.93 -0.72 -17.64
C ALA A 88 3.48 -0.67 -19.10
N LEU A 89 3.72 -1.75 -19.87
CA LEU A 89 3.26 -1.86 -21.24
C LEU A 89 1.72 -1.86 -21.33
N LEU A 90 1.06 -2.64 -20.47
CA LEU A 90 -0.41 -2.69 -20.41
C LEU A 90 -1.01 -1.33 -20.01
N VAL A 91 -0.42 -0.64 -19.03
CA VAL A 91 -0.85 0.72 -18.66
C VAL A 91 -0.67 1.69 -19.83
N GLY A 92 0.47 1.63 -20.54
CA GLY A 92 0.71 2.47 -21.71
C GLY A 92 -0.33 2.25 -22.81
N ILE A 93 -0.59 1.00 -23.17
CA ILE A 93 -1.61 0.63 -24.18
C ILE A 93 -3.01 1.07 -23.72
N GLY A 94 -3.39 0.74 -22.49
CA GLY A 94 -4.70 1.08 -21.95
C GLY A 94 -4.90 2.59 -21.80
N GLY A 95 -3.87 3.33 -21.36
CA GLY A 95 -3.90 4.79 -21.23
C GLY A 95 -4.08 5.49 -22.57
N LEU A 96 -3.36 5.05 -23.61
CA LEU A 96 -3.56 5.54 -24.98
C LEU A 96 -4.97 5.18 -25.49
N ALA A 97 -5.42 3.95 -25.27
CA ALA A 97 -6.75 3.51 -25.68
C ALA A 97 -7.87 4.32 -25.01
N MET A 98 -7.74 4.66 -23.71
CA MET A 98 -8.67 5.56 -23.02
C MET A 98 -8.68 6.96 -23.65
N GLY A 99 -7.50 7.54 -23.87
CA GLY A 99 -7.40 8.86 -24.49
C GLY A 99 -7.91 8.93 -25.93
N CYS A 100 -7.87 7.83 -26.66
CA CYS A 100 -8.39 7.72 -28.04
C CYS A 100 -9.83 7.18 -28.11
N ALA A 101 -10.46 6.86 -26.96
CA ALA A 101 -11.78 6.25 -26.95
C ALA A 101 -12.84 7.18 -27.58
N ALA A 102 -13.59 6.63 -28.53
CA ALA A 102 -14.73 7.28 -29.14
C ALA A 102 -16.07 6.72 -28.65
N ALA A 103 -16.04 5.61 -27.91
CA ALA A 103 -17.23 4.93 -27.42
C ALA A 103 -17.01 4.46 -25.98
N ARG A 104 -18.10 4.44 -25.17
CA ARG A 104 -18.11 4.00 -23.78
C ARG A 104 -17.50 2.60 -23.60
N GLY A 105 -17.88 1.64 -24.45
CA GLY A 105 -17.37 0.26 -24.36
C GLY A 105 -15.85 0.17 -24.54
N THR A 106 -15.27 0.92 -25.48
CA THR A 106 -13.81 0.99 -25.65
C THR A 106 -13.12 1.57 -24.42
N PHE A 107 -13.71 2.63 -23.85
CA PHE A 107 -13.19 3.24 -22.61
C PHE A 107 -13.18 2.24 -21.44
N MET A 108 -14.30 1.50 -21.24
CA MET A 108 -14.43 0.50 -20.20
C MET A 108 -13.41 -0.64 -20.33
N ILE A 109 -13.22 -1.17 -21.55
CA ILE A 109 -12.20 -2.20 -21.82
C ILE A 109 -10.80 -1.65 -21.51
N ALA A 110 -10.50 -0.43 -21.94
CA ALA A 110 -9.22 0.21 -21.68
C ALA A 110 -8.96 0.40 -20.17
N ARG A 111 -9.99 0.73 -19.37
CA ARG A 111 -9.92 0.78 -17.90
C ARG A 111 -9.50 -0.57 -17.30
N VAL A 112 -10.09 -1.67 -17.76
CA VAL A 112 -9.70 -3.02 -17.31
C VAL A 112 -8.24 -3.33 -17.67
N VAL A 113 -7.81 -2.98 -18.88
CA VAL A 113 -6.41 -3.21 -19.33
C VAL A 113 -5.41 -2.42 -18.47
N VAL A 114 -5.71 -1.13 -18.20
CA VAL A 114 -4.89 -0.32 -17.27
C VAL A 114 -4.87 -0.97 -15.90
N GLY A 115 -6.02 -1.39 -15.38
CA GLY A 115 -6.13 -2.07 -14.10
C GLY A 115 -5.22 -3.30 -14.01
N VAL A 116 -5.26 -4.20 -15.01
CA VAL A 116 -4.36 -5.37 -15.07
C VAL A 116 -2.90 -4.94 -15.00
N GLY A 117 -2.51 -3.90 -15.74
CA GLY A 117 -1.16 -3.35 -15.73
C GLY A 117 -0.75 -2.81 -14.36
N ILE A 118 -1.65 -2.09 -13.70
CA ILE A 118 -1.42 -1.57 -12.34
C ILE A 118 -1.33 -2.70 -11.31
N GLY A 119 -2.22 -3.70 -11.38
CA GLY A 119 -2.18 -4.85 -10.46
C GLY A 119 -0.85 -5.61 -10.54
N LEU A 120 -0.30 -5.79 -11.75
CA LEU A 120 1.04 -6.36 -11.96
C LEU A 120 2.13 -5.47 -11.34
N THR A 121 2.09 -4.16 -11.62
CA THR A 121 3.09 -3.20 -11.19
C THR A 121 3.11 -3.05 -9.67
N THR A 122 1.97 -2.85 -9.03
CA THR A 122 1.85 -2.65 -7.58
C THR A 122 2.23 -3.88 -6.77
N SER A 123 1.98 -5.06 -7.31
CA SER A 123 2.38 -6.33 -6.65
C SER A 123 3.89 -6.56 -6.68
N VAL A 124 4.57 -6.16 -7.76
CA VAL A 124 6.00 -6.47 -7.96
C VAL A 124 6.93 -5.36 -7.47
N THR A 125 6.52 -4.10 -7.56
CA THR A 125 7.36 -2.95 -7.22
C THR A 125 7.85 -2.96 -5.76
N PRO A 126 7.01 -3.22 -4.72
CA PRO A 126 7.48 -3.30 -3.34
C PRO A 126 8.47 -4.46 -3.13
N VAL A 127 8.24 -5.58 -3.81
CA VAL A 127 9.13 -6.75 -3.74
C VAL A 127 10.48 -6.42 -4.37
N TYR A 128 10.49 -5.81 -5.55
CA TYR A 128 11.72 -5.39 -6.22
C TYR A 128 12.51 -4.44 -5.33
N GLN A 129 11.87 -3.41 -4.77
CA GLN A 129 12.51 -2.45 -3.88
C GLN A 129 13.07 -3.11 -2.61
N SER A 130 12.30 -3.99 -1.96
CA SER A 130 12.70 -4.63 -0.71
C SER A 130 13.85 -5.64 -0.88
N GLU A 131 13.96 -6.28 -2.05
CA GLU A 131 15.01 -7.26 -2.35
C GLU A 131 16.37 -6.61 -2.68
N ILE A 132 16.40 -5.31 -3.04
CA ILE A 132 17.64 -4.56 -3.30
C ILE A 132 18.12 -3.76 -2.09
N SER A 133 17.22 -3.50 -1.15
CA SER A 133 17.45 -2.60 -0.01
C SER A 133 18.03 -3.33 1.19
N ALA A 134 18.77 -2.59 2.05
CA ALA A 134 19.27 -3.13 3.31
C ALA A 134 18.12 -3.43 4.28
N HIS A 135 18.27 -4.51 5.06
CA HIS A 135 17.22 -5.02 5.96
C HIS A 135 16.65 -3.99 6.95
N ALA A 136 17.49 -3.05 7.43
CA ALA A 136 17.11 -2.05 8.42
C ALA A 136 16.14 -0.97 7.91
N GLN A 137 15.95 -0.83 6.59
CA GLN A 137 15.22 0.29 5.99
C GLN A 137 13.82 -0.07 5.43
N ARG A 138 13.35 -1.31 5.59
CA ARG A 138 12.13 -1.80 4.92
C ARG A 138 10.86 -1.06 5.31
N GLY A 139 10.64 -0.78 6.60
CA GLY A 139 9.42 -0.08 7.06
C GLY A 139 9.34 1.35 6.52
N TRP A 140 10.45 2.08 6.61
CA TRP A 140 10.57 3.43 6.06
C TRP A 140 10.32 3.48 4.56
N GLN A 141 10.81 2.48 3.81
CA GLN A 141 10.62 2.40 2.36
C GLN A 141 9.14 2.23 1.96
N VAL A 142 8.38 1.43 2.69
CA VAL A 142 6.94 1.28 2.45
C VAL A 142 6.24 2.63 2.64
N CYS A 143 6.56 3.37 3.69
CA CYS A 143 6.01 4.70 3.91
C CYS A 143 6.38 5.66 2.76
N CYS A 144 7.65 5.66 2.31
CA CYS A 144 8.10 6.46 1.16
C CYS A 144 7.33 6.13 -0.11
N GLN A 145 7.13 4.84 -0.40
CA GLN A 145 6.40 4.38 -1.57
C GLN A 145 4.95 4.86 -1.55
N LEU A 146 4.27 4.75 -0.40
CA LEU A 146 2.90 5.21 -0.25
C LEU A 146 2.78 6.73 -0.32
N THR A 147 3.72 7.48 0.26
CA THR A 147 3.77 8.94 0.06
C THR A 147 4.02 9.31 -1.41
N THR A 148 4.87 8.55 -2.12
CA THR A 148 5.08 8.74 -3.57
C THR A 148 3.80 8.47 -4.37
N MET A 149 3.00 7.48 -3.98
CA MET A 149 1.68 7.24 -4.54
C MET A 149 0.77 8.46 -4.37
N LEU A 150 0.73 9.06 -3.17
CA LEU A 150 -0.06 10.27 -2.92
C LEU A 150 0.41 11.47 -3.75
N VAL A 151 1.71 11.59 -4.03
CA VAL A 151 2.23 12.61 -4.96
C VAL A 151 1.68 12.38 -6.37
N GLY A 152 1.61 11.13 -6.83
CA GLY A 152 0.97 10.77 -8.11
C GLY A 152 -0.51 11.17 -8.14
N LEU A 153 -1.23 10.92 -7.06
CA LEU A 153 -2.62 11.33 -6.89
C LEU A 153 -2.78 12.87 -6.96
N LEU A 154 -1.96 13.61 -6.24
CA LEU A 154 -1.94 15.08 -6.30
C LEU A 154 -1.65 15.57 -7.72
N MET A 155 -0.70 14.97 -8.43
CA MET A 155 -0.40 15.32 -9.83
C MET A 155 -1.62 15.14 -10.73
N ALA A 156 -2.40 14.08 -10.56
CA ALA A 156 -3.62 13.85 -11.33
C ALA A 156 -4.65 14.96 -11.09
N TYR A 157 -4.87 15.36 -9.85
CA TYR A 157 -5.76 16.46 -9.51
C TYR A 157 -5.28 17.79 -10.09
N CYS A 158 -4.00 18.12 -9.97
CA CYS A 158 -3.43 19.36 -10.53
C CYS A 158 -3.53 19.39 -12.06
N ILE A 159 -3.30 18.26 -12.73
CA ILE A 159 -3.44 18.18 -14.20
C ILE A 159 -4.90 18.31 -14.62
N ASN A 160 -5.84 17.67 -13.92
CA ASN A 160 -7.26 17.85 -14.15
C ASN A 160 -7.69 19.33 -14.01
N TYR A 161 -7.19 20.00 -12.96
CA TYR A 161 -7.45 21.44 -12.76
C TYR A 161 -6.85 22.29 -13.87
N ALA A 162 -5.60 22.05 -14.26
CA ALA A 162 -4.93 22.80 -15.32
C ALA A 162 -5.66 22.66 -16.68
N PHE A 163 -6.10 21.45 -17.00
CA PHE A 163 -6.80 21.18 -18.26
C PHE A 163 -8.28 21.54 -18.24
N PHE A 164 -8.85 21.84 -17.08
CA PHE A 164 -10.20 22.38 -16.98
C PHE A 164 -10.38 23.66 -17.79
N PHE A 165 -9.37 24.52 -17.88
CA PHE A 165 -9.41 25.78 -18.62
C PHE A 165 -9.26 25.61 -20.14
N HIS A 166 -9.00 24.39 -20.63
CA HIS A 166 -8.89 24.12 -22.06
C HIS A 166 -10.21 23.53 -22.57
N PRO A 167 -10.96 24.29 -23.40
CA PRO A 167 -12.24 23.81 -23.91
C PRO A 167 -12.04 22.64 -24.89
N GLY A 168 -13.00 21.72 -24.92
CA GLY A 168 -13.03 20.60 -25.86
C GLY A 168 -12.49 19.28 -25.28
N GLU A 169 -12.14 18.36 -26.16
CA GLU A 169 -11.77 16.99 -25.78
C GLU A 169 -10.43 16.88 -25.04
N ALA A 170 -9.55 17.87 -25.20
CA ALA A 170 -8.27 17.91 -24.49
C ALA A 170 -8.45 17.91 -22.97
N GLN A 171 -9.56 18.46 -22.45
CA GLN A 171 -9.89 18.54 -21.05
C GLN A 171 -9.86 17.19 -20.32
N TRP A 172 -10.24 16.10 -20.99
CA TRP A 172 -10.26 14.76 -20.42
C TRP A 172 -9.27 13.79 -21.08
N ARG A 173 -8.99 13.97 -22.38
CA ARG A 173 -8.06 13.08 -23.10
C ARG A 173 -6.63 13.23 -22.62
N PHE A 174 -6.16 14.47 -22.44
CA PHE A 174 -4.78 14.70 -22.00
C PHE A 174 -4.47 14.12 -20.62
N PRO A 175 -5.28 14.38 -19.55
CA PRO A 175 -5.05 13.74 -18.26
C PRO A 175 -4.97 12.22 -18.35
N LEU A 176 -5.82 11.58 -19.14
CA LEU A 176 -5.81 10.11 -19.30
C LEU A 176 -4.57 9.59 -20.03
N VAL A 177 -4.08 10.32 -21.05
CA VAL A 177 -2.86 9.94 -21.79
C VAL A 177 -1.60 10.22 -20.98
N PHE A 178 -1.61 11.23 -20.11
CA PHE A 178 -0.42 11.64 -19.36
C PHE A 178 0.19 10.50 -18.52
N GLN A 179 -0.60 9.55 -18.03
CA GLN A 179 -0.09 8.35 -17.34
C GLN A 179 0.92 7.54 -18.18
N CYS A 180 0.83 7.64 -19.52
CA CYS A 180 1.79 7.00 -20.43
C CYS A 180 3.22 7.54 -20.25
N VAL A 181 3.40 8.74 -19.68
CA VAL A 181 4.73 9.30 -19.38
C VAL A 181 5.44 8.44 -18.35
N PHE A 182 4.75 8.04 -17.28
CA PHE A 182 5.32 7.15 -16.26
C PHE A 182 5.57 5.75 -16.82
N ALA A 183 4.62 5.22 -17.61
CA ALA A 183 4.78 3.93 -18.27
C ALA A 183 5.98 3.94 -19.24
N ALA A 184 6.13 4.97 -20.05
CA ALA A 184 7.26 5.15 -20.97
C ALA A 184 8.60 5.25 -20.22
N TYR A 185 8.64 5.98 -19.08
CA TYR A 185 9.83 6.06 -18.23
C TYR A 185 10.23 4.67 -17.70
N ILE A 186 9.28 3.88 -17.18
CA ILE A 186 9.52 2.52 -16.70
C ILE A 186 10.01 1.63 -17.86
N LEU A 187 9.36 1.68 -19.03
CA LEU A 187 9.72 0.89 -20.20
C LEU A 187 11.11 1.25 -20.76
N ALA A 188 11.47 2.52 -20.72
CA ALA A 188 12.77 3.01 -21.23
C ALA A 188 13.93 2.69 -20.28
N THR A 189 13.70 2.73 -18.96
CA THR A 189 14.79 2.63 -17.97
C THR A 189 14.99 1.21 -17.44
N THR A 190 13.92 0.47 -17.19
CA THR A 190 13.96 -0.89 -16.59
C THR A 190 14.82 -1.90 -17.39
N PRO A 191 14.88 -1.90 -18.74
CA PRO A 191 15.73 -2.82 -19.51
C PRO A 191 17.20 -2.78 -19.13
N PHE A 192 17.71 -1.65 -18.67
CA PHE A 192 19.11 -1.46 -18.30
C PHE A 192 19.43 -1.81 -16.84
N LEU A 193 18.42 -2.08 -16.02
CA LEU A 193 18.57 -2.44 -14.62
C LEU A 193 18.69 -3.97 -14.46
N PRO A 194 19.42 -4.46 -13.45
CA PRO A 194 19.49 -5.88 -13.15
C PRO A 194 18.19 -6.37 -12.52
N ASP A 195 17.93 -7.67 -12.62
CA ASP A 195 16.94 -8.34 -11.76
C ASP A 195 17.50 -8.48 -10.33
N THR A 196 16.65 -8.86 -9.36
CA THR A 196 17.07 -8.94 -7.96
C THR A 196 18.04 -10.09 -7.70
N PRO A 197 19.05 -9.92 -6.80
CA PRO A 197 19.94 -11.00 -6.42
C PRO A 197 19.18 -12.25 -5.93
N ARG A 198 18.15 -12.05 -5.10
CA ARG A 198 17.33 -13.10 -4.53
C ARG A 198 16.62 -13.95 -5.59
N TRP A 199 16.05 -13.29 -6.61
CA TRP A 199 15.38 -14.01 -7.70
C TRP A 199 16.37 -14.77 -8.58
N LEU A 200 17.53 -14.16 -8.89
CA LEU A 200 18.58 -14.81 -9.67
C LEU A 200 19.09 -16.07 -8.98
N LEU A 201 19.32 -16.02 -7.68
CA LEU A 201 19.75 -17.17 -6.87
C LEU A 201 18.69 -18.27 -6.80
N ARG A 202 17.40 -17.90 -6.69
CA ARG A 202 16.30 -18.85 -6.65
C ARG A 202 16.12 -19.60 -7.98
N ARG A 203 16.24 -18.90 -9.11
CA ARG A 203 16.00 -19.47 -10.44
C ARG A 203 17.19 -20.23 -10.99
N HIS A 204 18.36 -19.70 -10.76
CA HIS A 204 19.62 -20.20 -11.30
C HIS A 204 20.47 -20.86 -10.22
N GLY A 205 19.87 -21.68 -9.35
CA GLY A 205 20.62 -22.44 -8.32
C GLY A 205 21.83 -23.23 -8.85
N LYS A 206 22.02 -23.29 -10.17
CA LYS A 206 23.20 -23.80 -10.88
C LYS A 206 24.24 -22.71 -11.23
N GLU A 207 23.90 -21.41 -11.08
CA GLU A 207 24.78 -20.26 -11.40
C GLU A 207 24.75 -19.22 -10.29
N PRO A 208 25.28 -19.50 -9.08
CA PRO A 208 25.30 -18.54 -7.97
C PRO A 208 26.13 -17.30 -8.29
N GLU A 209 27.02 -17.38 -9.26
CA GLU A 209 27.92 -16.29 -9.69
C GLU A 209 27.15 -15.07 -10.19
N ARG A 210 26.05 -15.25 -10.94
CA ARG A 210 25.25 -14.11 -11.43
C ARG A 210 24.54 -13.36 -10.31
N GLY A 211 24.02 -14.08 -9.30
CA GLY A 211 23.43 -13.47 -8.13
C GLY A 211 24.46 -12.67 -7.31
N LEU A 212 25.64 -13.25 -7.14
CA LEU A 212 26.78 -12.61 -6.46
C LEU A 212 27.24 -11.37 -7.19
N ALA A 213 27.42 -11.44 -8.52
CA ALA A 213 27.83 -10.30 -9.35
C ALA A 213 26.87 -9.12 -9.24
N VAL A 214 25.54 -9.40 -9.25
CA VAL A 214 24.53 -8.35 -9.08
C VAL A 214 24.55 -7.79 -7.65
N LEU A 215 24.72 -8.62 -6.62
CA LEU A 215 24.84 -8.18 -5.23
C LEU A 215 26.08 -7.28 -5.03
N ALA A 216 27.25 -7.70 -5.52
CA ALA A 216 28.49 -6.93 -5.51
C ALA A 216 28.31 -5.58 -6.22
N ARG A 217 27.63 -5.59 -7.37
CA ARG A 217 27.29 -4.38 -8.13
C ARG A 217 26.36 -3.44 -7.35
N LEU A 218 25.36 -3.96 -6.64
CA LEU A 218 24.44 -3.16 -5.79
C LEU A 218 25.17 -2.55 -4.60
N ARG A 219 26.09 -3.27 -3.99
CA ARG A 219 26.88 -2.76 -2.85
C ARG A 219 28.08 -1.90 -3.27
N GLY A 220 28.41 -1.87 -4.57
CA GLY A 220 29.58 -1.12 -5.09
C GLY A 220 30.90 -1.69 -4.63
N LYS A 221 30.94 -2.98 -4.22
CA LYS A 221 32.10 -3.69 -3.68
C LYS A 221 32.48 -4.85 -4.59
N PRO A 222 33.74 -5.34 -4.50
CA PRO A 222 34.14 -6.54 -5.23
C PRO A 222 33.41 -7.80 -4.70
N GLU A 223 33.29 -8.82 -5.53
CA GLU A 223 32.61 -10.07 -5.20
C GLU A 223 33.22 -10.81 -4.00
N ASN A 224 34.51 -10.64 -3.78
CA ASN A 224 35.26 -11.25 -2.68
C ASN A 224 35.17 -10.48 -1.35
N ASP A 225 34.46 -9.34 -1.32
CA ASP A 225 34.28 -8.55 -0.10
C ASP A 225 33.52 -9.36 0.96
N ARG A 226 34.01 -9.28 2.20
CA ARG A 226 33.45 -10.07 3.34
C ARG A 226 31.97 -9.77 3.60
N GLU A 227 31.54 -8.51 3.44
CA GLU A 227 30.13 -8.12 3.65
C GLU A 227 29.25 -8.69 2.53
N VAL A 228 29.72 -8.66 1.26
CA VAL A 228 28.99 -9.22 0.12
C VAL A 228 28.82 -10.73 0.28
N GLN A 229 29.87 -11.43 0.69
CA GLN A 229 29.82 -12.88 0.92
C GLN A 229 28.92 -13.25 2.11
N LYS A 230 28.94 -12.45 3.18
CA LYS A 230 28.06 -12.63 4.33
C LYS A 230 26.59 -12.46 3.92
N GLU A 231 26.27 -11.36 3.22
CA GLU A 231 24.90 -11.10 2.74
C GLU A 231 24.43 -12.17 1.76
N MET A 232 25.32 -12.66 0.90
CA MET A 232 25.04 -13.80 0.02
C MET A 232 24.66 -15.06 0.81
N GLY A 233 25.42 -15.38 1.86
CA GLY A 233 25.12 -16.48 2.76
C GLY A 233 23.77 -16.36 3.47
N GLU A 234 23.42 -15.16 3.93
CA GLU A 234 22.13 -14.85 4.54
C GLU A 234 20.97 -15.06 3.54
N ILE A 235 21.13 -14.57 2.29
CA ILE A 235 20.11 -14.76 1.23
C ILE A 235 19.92 -16.24 0.91
N LEU A 236 21.01 -17.00 0.76
CA LEU A 236 20.95 -18.45 0.48
C LEU A 236 20.30 -19.22 1.64
N GLY A 237 20.66 -18.88 2.89
CA GLY A 237 20.03 -19.47 4.08
C GLY A 237 18.54 -19.20 4.13
N ALA A 238 18.11 -17.97 3.85
CA ALA A 238 16.71 -17.61 3.78
C ALA A 238 15.95 -18.34 2.66
N LEU A 239 16.54 -18.47 1.48
CA LEU A 239 15.95 -19.23 0.36
C LEU A 239 15.82 -20.74 0.67
N GLN A 240 16.79 -21.32 1.37
CA GLN A 240 16.71 -22.72 1.83
C GLN A 240 15.60 -22.90 2.86
N ALA A 241 15.48 -21.98 3.81
CA ALA A 241 14.40 -21.99 4.80
C ALA A 241 13.03 -21.88 4.12
N GLU A 242 12.87 -20.96 3.15
CA GLU A 242 11.65 -20.81 2.37
C GLU A 242 11.31 -22.07 1.55
N SER A 243 12.30 -22.68 0.91
CA SER A 243 12.07 -23.90 0.11
C SER A 243 11.60 -25.07 0.97
N LYS A 244 12.15 -25.20 2.18
CA LYS A 244 11.68 -26.21 3.17
C LYS A 244 10.30 -25.86 3.73
N ALA A 245 9.98 -24.57 3.84
CA ALA A 245 8.72 -24.08 4.39
C ALA A 245 7.59 -23.92 3.35
N GLN A 246 7.84 -24.19 2.04
CA GLN A 246 6.83 -23.95 1.00
C GLN A 246 5.50 -24.64 1.29
N GLY A 247 4.46 -23.83 1.54
CA GLY A 247 3.09 -24.29 1.76
C GLY A 247 2.30 -24.45 0.46
N SER A 248 1.37 -25.39 0.46
CA SER A 248 0.34 -25.50 -0.57
C SER A 248 -0.66 -24.35 -0.47
N TRP A 249 -1.40 -24.05 -1.54
CA TRP A 249 -2.57 -23.16 -1.48
C TRP A 249 -3.61 -23.64 -0.46
N GLY A 250 -3.74 -24.95 -0.25
CA GLY A 250 -4.61 -25.52 0.77
C GLY A 250 -4.20 -25.19 2.21
N ASP A 251 -2.93 -24.89 2.45
CA ASP A 251 -2.45 -24.54 3.80
C ASP A 251 -2.95 -23.17 4.29
N LEU A 252 -3.42 -22.32 3.38
CA LEU A 252 -4.08 -21.05 3.72
C LEU A 252 -5.38 -21.29 4.52
N PHE A 253 -6.09 -22.37 4.20
CA PHE A 253 -7.42 -22.66 4.75
C PHE A 253 -7.40 -23.75 5.82
N ARG A 254 -6.27 -24.48 5.98
CA ARG A 254 -6.15 -25.56 6.96
C ARG A 254 -5.76 -25.04 8.33
N SER A 255 -6.39 -25.59 9.37
CA SER A 255 -5.96 -25.39 10.74
C SER A 255 -4.69 -26.18 11.01
N ASN A 256 -3.61 -25.50 11.35
CA ASN A 256 -2.35 -26.09 11.79
C ASN A 256 -1.91 -25.39 13.09
N GLY A 257 -0.92 -25.95 13.80
CA GLY A 257 -0.51 -25.50 15.14
C GLY A 257 -0.17 -24.01 15.27
N VAL A 258 0.07 -23.30 14.15
CA VAL A 258 0.39 -21.85 14.11
C VAL A 258 -0.82 -21.00 13.72
N SER A 259 -2.03 -21.57 13.72
CA SER A 259 -3.29 -20.89 13.36
C SER A 259 -3.23 -20.12 12.02
N ALA A 260 -2.57 -20.70 10.99
CA ALA A 260 -2.31 -20.04 9.71
C ALA A 260 -3.59 -19.52 9.02
N HIS A 261 -4.69 -20.28 9.05
CA HIS A 261 -5.98 -19.88 8.49
C HIS A 261 -6.56 -18.63 9.17
N LYS A 262 -6.49 -18.52 10.50
CA LYS A 262 -6.97 -17.34 11.23
C LYS A 262 -6.16 -16.10 10.84
N ARG A 263 -4.84 -16.23 10.77
CA ARG A 263 -3.91 -15.17 10.38
C ARG A 263 -4.17 -14.73 8.94
N PHE A 264 -4.45 -15.67 8.05
CA PHE A 264 -4.84 -15.38 6.68
C PHE A 264 -6.15 -14.58 6.61
N TYR A 265 -7.21 -15.00 7.32
CA TYR A 265 -8.46 -14.25 7.34
C TYR A 265 -8.30 -12.85 7.94
N LEU A 266 -7.48 -12.68 8.98
CA LEU A 266 -7.17 -11.36 9.53
C LEU A 266 -6.42 -10.48 8.51
N ALA A 267 -5.48 -11.06 7.76
CA ALA A 267 -4.74 -10.33 6.71
C ALA A 267 -5.65 -9.86 5.57
N VAL A 268 -6.58 -10.72 5.13
CA VAL A 268 -7.58 -10.38 4.10
C VAL A 268 -8.57 -9.33 4.64
N ALA A 269 -9.07 -9.54 5.86
CA ALA A 269 -10.07 -8.66 6.45
C ALA A 269 -9.55 -7.24 6.66
N ILE A 270 -8.29 -7.05 7.11
CA ILE A 270 -7.75 -5.69 7.36
C ILE A 270 -7.63 -4.88 6.06
N GLN A 271 -7.24 -5.52 4.96
CA GLN A 271 -7.18 -4.91 3.65
C GLN A 271 -8.58 -4.49 3.16
N PHE A 272 -9.55 -5.38 3.27
CA PHE A 272 -10.93 -5.09 2.91
C PHE A 272 -11.54 -3.98 3.80
N MET A 273 -11.27 -4.01 5.11
CA MET A 273 -11.72 -3.00 6.07
C MET A 273 -11.14 -1.61 5.79
N GLN A 274 -9.93 -1.52 5.23
CA GLN A 274 -9.34 -0.25 4.80
C GLN A 274 -10.24 0.45 3.79
N GLN A 275 -10.75 -0.27 2.83
CA GLN A 275 -11.61 0.29 1.79
C GLN A 275 -12.97 0.71 2.36
N LEU A 276 -13.51 -0.06 3.32
CA LEU A 276 -14.72 0.30 4.07
C LEU A 276 -14.55 1.51 5.01
N SER A 277 -13.35 2.10 5.11
CA SER A 277 -13.19 3.41 5.77
C SER A 277 -13.85 4.55 5.01
N GLY A 278 -14.03 4.39 3.69
CA GLY A 278 -14.58 5.40 2.80
C GLY A 278 -13.55 6.35 2.19
N ILE A 279 -12.25 6.10 2.35
CA ILE A 279 -11.19 6.98 1.82
C ILE A 279 -11.33 7.21 0.31
N ASN A 280 -11.72 6.17 -0.42
CA ASN A 280 -11.81 6.26 -1.87
C ASN A 280 -13.01 7.07 -2.38
N ILE A 281 -14.00 7.37 -1.53
CA ILE A 281 -15.03 8.37 -1.82
C ILE A 281 -14.37 9.73 -2.07
N VAL A 282 -13.46 10.10 -1.18
CA VAL A 282 -12.71 11.36 -1.31
C VAL A 282 -11.73 11.27 -2.47
N THR A 283 -10.95 10.19 -2.56
CA THR A 283 -9.91 10.01 -3.57
C THR A 283 -10.44 10.08 -5.01
N TYR A 284 -11.61 9.49 -5.28
CA TYR A 284 -12.17 9.45 -6.64
C TYR A 284 -13.21 10.54 -6.91
N TYR A 285 -13.90 11.04 -5.88
CA TYR A 285 -15.08 11.88 -6.05
C TYR A 285 -15.06 13.19 -5.27
N ALA A 286 -13.91 13.65 -4.70
CA ALA A 286 -13.87 14.90 -3.94
C ALA A 286 -14.44 16.11 -4.72
N PRO A 287 -14.10 16.36 -5.99
CA PRO A 287 -14.70 17.46 -6.74
C PRO A 287 -16.21 17.30 -6.93
N THR A 288 -16.69 16.07 -7.10
CA THR A 288 -18.13 15.76 -7.17
C THR A 288 -18.82 16.09 -5.85
N LEU A 289 -18.22 15.68 -4.71
CA LEU A 289 -18.72 15.99 -3.38
C LEU A 289 -18.82 17.51 -3.15
N PHE A 290 -17.77 18.26 -3.50
CA PHE A 290 -17.76 19.70 -3.34
C PHE A 290 -18.81 20.41 -4.20
N ARG A 291 -19.10 19.88 -5.39
CA ARG A 291 -20.16 20.40 -6.26
C ARG A 291 -21.56 20.08 -5.73
N THR A 292 -21.81 18.82 -5.38
CA THR A 292 -23.15 18.33 -5.05
C THR A 292 -23.54 18.65 -3.61
N ALA A 293 -22.64 18.44 -2.63
CA ALA A 293 -22.96 18.64 -1.22
C ALA A 293 -22.76 20.10 -0.77
N LEU A 294 -21.79 20.84 -1.35
CA LEU A 294 -21.45 22.21 -0.94
C LEU A 294 -21.89 23.27 -1.96
N GLY A 295 -22.46 22.88 -3.09
CA GLY A 295 -22.95 23.80 -4.13
C GLY A 295 -21.84 24.64 -4.78
N MET A 296 -20.58 24.16 -4.76
CA MET A 296 -19.43 24.89 -5.33
C MET A 296 -19.47 24.84 -6.86
N ASN A 297 -18.94 25.88 -7.51
CA ASN A 297 -18.69 25.84 -8.94
C ASN A 297 -17.58 24.81 -9.27
N GLN A 298 -17.50 24.37 -10.52
CA GLN A 298 -16.58 23.30 -10.93
C GLN A 298 -15.11 23.68 -10.73
N GLU A 299 -14.75 24.93 -11.03
CA GLU A 299 -13.40 25.45 -10.86
C GLU A 299 -12.94 25.37 -9.41
N SER A 300 -13.74 25.94 -8.49
CA SER A 300 -13.43 25.93 -7.05
C SER A 300 -13.41 24.51 -6.47
N ALA A 301 -14.28 23.62 -6.96
CA ALA A 301 -14.31 22.22 -6.52
C ALA A 301 -13.05 21.46 -6.94
N LEU A 302 -12.57 21.65 -8.17
CA LEU A 302 -11.32 21.05 -8.65
C LEU A 302 -10.10 21.62 -7.90
N LEU A 303 -10.06 22.95 -7.70
CA LEU A 303 -8.98 23.61 -6.95
C LEU A 303 -8.93 23.11 -5.49
N LEU A 304 -10.10 23.06 -4.82
CA LEU A 304 -10.17 22.53 -3.45
C LEU A 304 -9.74 21.06 -3.40
N GLY A 305 -10.08 20.26 -4.42
CA GLY A 305 -9.58 18.91 -4.58
C GLY A 305 -8.06 18.84 -4.62
N CYS A 306 -7.37 19.76 -5.33
CA CYS A 306 -5.91 19.84 -5.30
C CYS A 306 -5.37 20.09 -3.89
N PHE A 307 -5.99 21.03 -3.14
CA PHE A 307 -5.58 21.32 -1.76
C PHE A 307 -5.82 20.13 -0.82
N THR A 308 -6.91 19.39 -1.01
CA THR A 308 -7.21 18.17 -0.25
C THR A 308 -6.10 17.13 -0.46
N GLN A 309 -5.71 16.86 -1.71
CA GLN A 309 -4.63 15.92 -1.99
C GLN A 309 -3.25 16.42 -1.54
N LEU A 310 -2.99 17.72 -1.62
CA LEU A 310 -1.77 18.31 -1.05
C LEU A 310 -1.70 18.08 0.47
N TRP A 311 -2.82 18.31 1.17
CA TRP A 311 -2.92 18.04 2.60
C TRP A 311 -2.69 16.55 2.90
N TYR A 312 -3.26 15.64 2.11
CA TYR A 312 -3.07 14.21 2.28
C TYR A 312 -1.58 13.82 2.17
N VAL A 313 -0.85 14.38 1.18
CA VAL A 313 0.61 14.21 1.08
C VAL A 313 1.31 14.71 2.34
N LEU A 314 0.99 15.94 2.81
CA LEU A 314 1.62 16.52 4.00
C LEU A 314 1.33 15.69 5.26
N ALA A 315 0.08 15.25 5.43
CA ALA A 315 -0.32 14.41 6.55
C ALA A 315 0.42 13.06 6.56
N SER A 316 0.77 12.51 5.40
CA SER A 316 1.46 11.22 5.29
C SER A 316 2.85 11.20 5.94
N PHE A 317 3.55 12.34 6.03
CA PHE A 317 4.86 12.41 6.68
C PHE A 317 4.81 12.12 8.18
N VAL A 318 3.69 12.40 8.85
CA VAL A 318 3.50 12.09 10.27
C VAL A 318 3.55 10.58 10.50
N THR A 319 3.04 9.78 9.56
CA THR A 319 3.04 8.32 9.64
C THR A 319 4.44 7.74 9.71
N TRP A 320 5.42 8.34 9.02
CA TRP A 320 6.81 7.89 9.04
C TRP A 320 7.42 7.86 10.45
N TYR A 321 6.95 8.78 11.30
CA TYR A 321 7.41 8.90 12.67
C TYR A 321 6.58 8.09 13.67
N THR A 322 5.28 7.98 13.45
CA THR A 322 4.34 7.43 14.44
C THR A 322 4.21 5.92 14.37
N ILE A 323 4.37 5.32 13.18
CA ILE A 323 4.07 3.90 12.93
C ILE A 323 4.89 2.94 13.82
N ASP A 324 6.17 3.21 14.03
CA ASP A 324 7.04 2.37 14.85
C ASP A 324 7.03 2.73 16.34
N ARG A 325 6.56 3.94 16.70
CA ARG A 325 6.51 4.42 18.09
C ARG A 325 5.22 4.04 18.82
N ILE A 326 4.09 4.20 18.13
CA ILE A 326 2.75 3.99 18.72
C ILE A 326 2.36 2.51 18.65
N GLY A 327 2.71 1.83 17.54
CA GLY A 327 2.30 0.46 17.25
C GLY A 327 1.04 0.39 16.38
N ARG A 328 0.92 -0.73 15.63
CA ARG A 328 -0.08 -0.88 14.57
C ARG A 328 -1.51 -0.93 15.12
N ARG A 329 -1.74 -1.73 16.16
CA ARG A 329 -3.09 -1.92 16.73
C ARG A 329 -3.66 -0.64 17.33
N LYS A 330 -2.83 0.13 18.06
CA LYS A 330 -3.28 1.39 18.65
C LYS A 330 -3.63 2.40 17.58
N LEU A 331 -2.81 2.51 16.52
CA LEU A 331 -3.08 3.39 15.38
C LEU A 331 -4.38 3.00 14.67
N PHE A 332 -4.60 1.73 14.39
CA PHE A 332 -5.85 1.28 13.76
C PHE A 332 -7.09 1.70 14.55
N ILE A 333 -7.09 1.45 15.86
CA ILE A 333 -8.25 1.72 16.72
C ILE A 333 -8.48 3.24 16.86
N SER A 334 -7.46 3.99 17.25
CA SER A 334 -7.60 5.43 17.51
C SER A 334 -7.96 6.21 16.26
N MET A 335 -7.34 5.87 15.10
CA MET A 335 -7.61 6.59 13.86
C MET A 335 -8.97 6.19 13.25
N ALA A 336 -9.40 4.93 13.38
CA ALA A 336 -10.74 4.53 12.96
C ALA A 336 -11.84 5.23 13.77
N LEU A 337 -11.66 5.35 15.10
CA LEU A 337 -12.59 6.12 15.93
C LEU A 337 -12.57 7.61 15.55
N GLY A 338 -11.39 8.19 15.29
CA GLY A 338 -11.25 9.56 14.80
C GLY A 338 -11.98 9.77 13.48
N MET A 339 -11.78 8.88 12.50
CA MET A 339 -12.50 8.92 11.21
C MET A 339 -14.02 8.80 11.39
N GLY A 340 -14.47 7.87 12.22
CA GLY A 340 -15.90 7.71 12.51
C GLY A 340 -16.55 8.95 13.10
N LEU A 341 -15.91 9.57 14.10
CA LEU A 341 -16.39 10.80 14.73
C LEU A 341 -16.42 11.98 13.75
N VAL A 342 -15.38 12.13 12.94
CA VAL A 342 -15.30 13.18 11.93
C VAL A 342 -16.37 13.03 10.86
N LEU A 343 -16.64 11.82 10.39
CA LEU A 343 -17.71 11.56 9.41
C LEU A 343 -19.11 11.83 9.97
N VAL A 344 -19.35 11.59 11.27
CA VAL A 344 -20.59 12.03 11.93
C VAL A 344 -20.69 13.56 11.94
N GLY A 345 -19.59 14.24 12.28
CA GLY A 345 -19.52 15.70 12.22
C GLY A 345 -19.77 16.26 10.82
N GLU A 346 -19.17 15.62 9.79
CA GLU A 346 -19.36 15.98 8.38
C GLU A 346 -20.81 15.80 7.93
N ALA A 347 -21.46 14.68 8.32
CA ALA A 347 -22.87 14.44 8.06
C ALA A 347 -23.76 15.53 8.67
N LEU A 348 -23.54 15.88 9.93
CA LEU A 348 -24.32 16.92 10.62
C LEU A 348 -24.07 18.32 10.01
N ALA A 349 -22.82 18.63 9.66
CA ALA A 349 -22.45 19.89 9.02
C ALA A 349 -23.09 20.04 7.63
N THR A 350 -23.12 18.96 6.86
CA THR A 350 -23.77 18.92 5.54
C THR A 350 -25.29 18.99 5.66
N ALA A 351 -25.88 18.30 6.66
CA ALA A 351 -27.32 18.32 6.93
C ALA A 351 -27.85 19.72 7.30
N ALA A 352 -27.01 20.56 7.92
CA ALA A 352 -27.38 21.93 8.30
C ALA A 352 -27.72 22.82 7.09
N GLY A 353 -27.23 22.51 5.89
CA GLY A 353 -27.54 23.24 4.65
C GLY A 353 -27.11 24.72 4.63
N THR A 354 -26.26 25.14 5.57
CA THR A 354 -25.80 26.51 5.72
C THR A 354 -24.38 26.69 5.15
N ARG A 355 -24.01 27.92 4.79
CA ARG A 355 -22.65 28.23 4.35
C ARG A 355 -21.58 27.84 5.40
N THR A 356 -21.88 28.09 6.67
CA THR A 356 -21.01 27.68 7.79
C THR A 356 -20.89 26.16 7.85
N GLY A 357 -22.02 25.43 7.70
CA GLY A 357 -22.03 23.98 7.61
C GLY A 357 -21.16 23.45 6.48
N ALA A 358 -21.24 24.05 5.30
CA ALA A 358 -20.40 23.68 4.15
C ALA A 358 -18.89 23.84 4.45
N ILE A 359 -18.48 24.96 5.04
CA ILE A 359 -17.08 25.20 5.43
C ILE A 359 -16.64 24.17 6.50
N THR A 360 -17.51 23.89 7.48
CA THR A 360 -17.23 22.91 8.54
C THR A 360 -17.08 21.49 7.97
N ALA A 361 -17.91 21.10 6.99
CA ALA A 361 -17.79 19.82 6.30
C ALA A 361 -16.43 19.68 5.58
N VAL A 362 -15.96 20.73 4.91
CA VAL A 362 -14.61 20.74 4.31
C VAL A 362 -13.53 20.51 5.37
N VAL A 363 -13.60 21.18 6.52
CA VAL A 363 -12.63 20.99 7.61
C VAL A 363 -12.64 19.53 8.11
N PHE A 364 -13.82 18.94 8.27
CA PHE A 364 -13.94 17.55 8.66
C PHE A 364 -13.37 16.58 7.63
N LEU A 365 -13.53 16.87 6.34
CA LEU A 365 -12.94 16.07 5.27
C LEU A 365 -11.39 16.08 5.34
N PHE A 366 -10.78 17.23 5.58
CA PHE A 366 -9.32 17.32 5.78
C PHE A 366 -8.87 16.55 7.03
N LEU A 367 -9.63 16.59 8.12
CA LEU A 367 -9.34 15.81 9.33
C LEU A 367 -9.50 14.31 9.08
N PHE A 368 -10.50 13.90 8.29
CA PHE A 368 -10.71 12.51 7.91
C PHE A 368 -9.49 11.94 7.17
N GLU A 369 -8.98 12.66 6.16
CA GLU A 369 -7.77 12.24 5.42
C GLU A 369 -6.53 12.17 6.33
N ALA A 370 -6.40 13.11 7.29
CA ALA A 370 -5.31 13.07 8.25
C ALA A 370 -5.37 11.82 9.13
N PHE A 371 -6.53 11.50 9.71
CA PHE A 371 -6.70 10.29 10.52
C PHE A 371 -6.47 9.01 9.71
N PHE A 372 -6.97 8.96 8.47
CA PHE A 372 -6.69 7.84 7.59
C PHE A 372 -5.20 7.68 7.32
N SER A 373 -4.53 8.77 6.96
CA SER A 373 -3.10 8.79 6.68
C SER A 373 -2.28 8.31 7.87
N TRP A 374 -2.59 8.79 9.08
CA TRP A 374 -1.80 8.49 10.29
C TRP A 374 -1.91 7.06 10.78
N GLY A 375 -2.97 6.33 10.43
CA GLY A 375 -3.18 4.98 10.94
C GLY A 375 -3.42 3.91 9.88
N TRP A 376 -4.29 4.16 8.93
CA TRP A 376 -4.76 3.10 8.03
C TRP A 376 -3.97 3.02 6.72
N MET A 377 -3.41 4.11 6.23
CA MET A 377 -2.71 4.15 4.94
C MET A 377 -1.52 3.16 4.89
N ALA A 378 -0.57 3.29 5.81
CA ALA A 378 0.65 2.47 5.79
C ALA A 378 0.52 1.18 6.61
N CYS A 379 -0.17 1.22 7.77
CA CYS A 379 -0.26 0.06 8.65
C CYS A 379 -0.92 -1.14 7.98
N VAL A 380 -1.92 -0.92 7.13
CA VAL A 380 -2.66 -1.99 6.44
C VAL A 380 -1.77 -2.75 5.46
N TRP A 381 -0.80 -2.10 4.83
CA TRP A 381 0.14 -2.74 3.91
C TRP A 381 1.29 -3.45 4.62
N ILE A 382 1.63 -3.01 5.85
CA ILE A 382 2.70 -3.61 6.65
C ILE A 382 2.19 -4.79 7.48
N TYR A 383 0.95 -4.74 7.95
CA TYR A 383 0.39 -5.72 8.89
C TYR A 383 0.25 -7.15 8.31
N PRO A 384 -0.28 -7.39 7.09
CA PRO A 384 -0.42 -8.73 6.52
C PRO A 384 0.90 -9.52 6.46
N PRO A 385 2.00 -9.01 5.89
CA PRO A 385 3.27 -9.73 5.90
C PRO A 385 3.87 -9.92 7.30
N GLU A 386 3.54 -9.07 8.29
CA GLU A 386 3.97 -9.26 9.67
C GLU A 386 3.26 -10.43 10.35
N ILE A 387 1.94 -10.57 10.16
CA ILE A 387 1.17 -11.63 10.83
C ILE A 387 1.20 -12.98 10.12
N LEU A 388 1.49 -13.04 8.82
CA LEU A 388 1.43 -14.29 8.06
C LEU A 388 2.67 -15.16 8.32
N PRO A 389 2.50 -16.47 8.63
CA PRO A 389 3.62 -17.41 8.74
C PRO A 389 4.41 -17.48 7.45
N LEU A 390 5.73 -17.71 7.55
CA LEU A 390 6.64 -17.77 6.40
C LEU A 390 6.13 -18.71 5.29
N LYS A 391 5.55 -19.85 5.69
CA LYS A 391 5.02 -20.90 4.79
C LYS A 391 3.97 -20.39 3.78
N ILE A 392 3.13 -19.44 4.19
CA ILE A 392 1.99 -18.94 3.40
C ILE A 392 2.07 -17.43 3.12
N ARG A 393 3.11 -16.75 3.60
CA ARG A 393 3.21 -15.27 3.59
C ARG A 393 3.01 -14.66 2.20
N ALA A 394 3.75 -15.14 1.20
CA ALA A 394 3.67 -14.59 -0.15
C ALA A 394 2.28 -14.75 -0.77
N LYS A 395 1.70 -15.97 -0.66
CA LYS A 395 0.36 -16.28 -1.19
C LYS A 395 -0.74 -15.52 -0.44
N GLY A 396 -0.63 -15.49 0.90
CA GLY A 396 -1.58 -14.79 1.76
C GLY A 396 -1.58 -13.28 1.56
N SER A 397 -0.39 -12.67 1.41
CA SER A 397 -0.29 -11.23 1.12
C SER A 397 -0.84 -10.87 -0.26
N ALA A 398 -0.64 -11.71 -1.27
CA ALA A 398 -1.20 -11.47 -2.60
C ALA A 398 -2.74 -11.51 -2.60
N LEU A 399 -3.34 -12.49 -1.89
CA LEU A 399 -4.79 -12.55 -1.73
C LEU A 399 -5.35 -11.42 -0.86
N ALA A 400 -4.60 -10.98 0.15
CA ALA A 400 -4.96 -9.82 0.94
C ALA A 400 -4.99 -8.54 0.07
N ALA A 401 -3.98 -8.34 -0.78
CA ALA A 401 -3.97 -7.22 -1.74
C ALA A 401 -5.12 -7.32 -2.77
N ALA A 402 -5.48 -8.52 -3.22
CA ALA A 402 -6.65 -8.70 -4.07
C ALA A 402 -7.95 -8.32 -3.35
N ALA A 403 -8.07 -8.61 -2.06
CA ALA A 403 -9.22 -8.20 -1.25
C ALA A 403 -9.30 -6.67 -1.07
N ASP A 404 -8.16 -5.98 -1.05
CA ASP A 404 -8.10 -4.52 -1.06
C ASP A 404 -8.74 -3.95 -2.33
N PHE A 405 -8.34 -4.41 -3.50
CA PHE A 405 -8.94 -3.98 -4.78
C PHE A 405 -10.43 -4.36 -4.90
N ILE A 406 -10.85 -5.53 -4.38
CA ILE A 406 -12.27 -5.90 -4.34
C ILE A 406 -13.06 -4.93 -3.46
N GLY A 407 -12.53 -4.60 -2.28
CA GLY A 407 -13.13 -3.60 -1.39
C GLY A 407 -13.23 -2.23 -2.06
N ASN A 408 -12.16 -1.81 -2.74
CA ASN A 408 -12.14 -0.56 -3.50
C ASN A 408 -13.19 -0.54 -4.61
N TRP A 409 -13.25 -1.59 -5.41
CA TRP A 409 -14.28 -1.74 -6.45
C TRP A 409 -15.69 -1.51 -5.90
N ILE A 410 -16.04 -2.16 -4.78
CA ILE A 410 -17.36 -2.01 -4.15
C ILE A 410 -17.61 -0.55 -3.74
N VAL A 411 -16.64 0.09 -3.08
CA VAL A 411 -16.77 1.47 -2.59
C VAL A 411 -16.93 2.44 -3.75
N VAL A 412 -16.09 2.33 -4.78
CA VAL A 412 -16.10 3.21 -5.96
C VAL A 412 -17.39 3.05 -6.75
N GLU A 413 -17.88 1.81 -6.92
CA GLU A 413 -19.12 1.48 -7.65
C GLU A 413 -20.36 2.11 -6.98
N VAL A 414 -20.47 2.00 -5.64
CA VAL A 414 -21.67 2.46 -4.93
C VAL A 414 -21.69 3.95 -4.65
N THR A 415 -20.54 4.63 -4.72
CA THR A 415 -20.39 6.02 -4.28
C THR A 415 -21.24 7.01 -5.05
N PRO A 416 -21.28 7.05 -6.41
CA PRO A 416 -22.09 8.03 -7.14
C PRO A 416 -23.59 7.89 -6.82
N VAL A 417 -24.07 6.65 -6.78
CA VAL A 417 -25.48 6.36 -6.44
C VAL A 417 -25.78 6.69 -4.98
N GLY A 418 -24.84 6.40 -4.08
CA GLY A 418 -24.95 6.70 -2.66
C GLY A 418 -25.05 8.21 -2.40
N ILE A 419 -24.17 8.99 -3.01
CA ILE A 419 -24.22 10.46 -2.91
C ILE A 419 -25.54 11.01 -3.45
N ALA A 420 -25.97 10.54 -4.64
CA ALA A 420 -27.18 11.04 -5.29
C ALA A 420 -28.47 10.70 -4.52
N LYS A 421 -28.56 9.48 -3.95
CA LYS A 421 -29.80 9.01 -3.28
C LYS A 421 -29.86 9.31 -1.79
N MET A 422 -28.73 9.27 -1.09
CA MET A 422 -28.67 9.37 0.37
C MET A 422 -28.24 10.76 0.87
N GLY A 423 -27.56 11.56 0.02
CA GLY A 423 -27.05 12.86 0.40
C GLY A 423 -26.16 12.77 1.66
N TRP A 424 -26.43 13.62 2.67
CA TRP A 424 -25.61 13.67 3.90
C TRP A 424 -25.64 12.38 4.74
N THR A 425 -26.69 11.55 4.64
CA THR A 425 -26.80 10.29 5.40
C THR A 425 -25.78 9.25 4.90
N PHE A 426 -25.25 9.40 3.69
CA PHE A 426 -24.21 8.53 3.14
C PHE A 426 -22.94 8.54 4.00
N TYR A 427 -22.57 9.67 4.59
CA TYR A 427 -21.42 9.77 5.50
C TYR A 427 -21.62 8.94 6.78
N LEU A 428 -22.86 8.80 7.28
CA LEU A 428 -23.16 8.00 8.47
C LEU A 428 -22.92 6.50 8.25
N VAL A 429 -23.11 6.01 7.03
CA VAL A 429 -22.80 4.61 6.67
C VAL A 429 -21.31 4.34 6.87
N TRP A 430 -20.46 5.24 6.38
CA TRP A 430 -19.01 5.10 6.51
C TRP A 430 -18.53 5.35 7.94
N ALA A 431 -19.19 6.23 8.67
CA ALA A 431 -18.95 6.41 10.10
C ALA A 431 -19.19 5.11 10.87
N ALA A 432 -20.30 4.42 10.59
CA ALA A 432 -20.64 3.14 11.20
C ALA A 432 -19.59 2.05 10.88
N PHE A 433 -19.12 1.97 9.62
CA PHE A 433 -18.05 1.06 9.25
C PHE A 433 -16.74 1.37 9.99
N ASN A 434 -16.35 2.64 10.13
CA ASN A 434 -15.14 3.00 10.88
C ASN A 434 -15.23 2.63 12.36
N ILE A 435 -16.37 2.85 13.00
CA ILE A 435 -16.60 2.44 14.39
C ILE A 435 -16.55 0.90 14.51
N ALA A 436 -17.18 0.18 13.56
CA ALA A 436 -17.13 -1.28 13.50
C ALA A 436 -15.69 -1.77 13.30
N ASN A 437 -14.92 -1.16 12.40
CA ASN A 437 -13.51 -1.46 12.16
C ASN A 437 -12.68 -1.32 13.45
N ALA A 438 -12.89 -0.24 14.21
CA ALA A 438 -12.23 -0.05 15.50
C ALA A 438 -12.56 -1.18 16.48
N GLY A 439 -13.84 -1.59 16.55
CA GLY A 439 -14.32 -2.70 17.37
C GLY A 439 -13.73 -4.05 16.94
N ILE A 440 -13.70 -4.33 15.64
CA ILE A 440 -13.12 -5.56 15.08
C ILE A 440 -11.63 -5.63 15.37
N VAL A 441 -10.89 -4.55 15.15
CA VAL A 441 -9.44 -4.49 15.45
C VAL A 441 -9.20 -4.67 16.95
N TRP A 442 -10.01 -4.04 17.78
CA TRP A 442 -9.90 -4.18 19.24
C TRP A 442 -10.14 -5.63 19.72
N LEU A 443 -11.06 -6.35 19.10
CA LEU A 443 -11.40 -7.73 19.47
C LEU A 443 -10.41 -8.77 18.93
N PHE A 444 -9.98 -8.63 17.67
CA PHE A 444 -9.35 -9.75 16.94
C PHE A 444 -7.88 -9.53 16.60
N TYR A 445 -7.36 -8.29 16.59
CA TYR A 445 -6.03 -8.00 16.08
C TYR A 445 -5.01 -7.82 17.20
N PRO A 446 -3.93 -8.63 17.24
CA PRO A 446 -2.84 -8.43 18.17
C PRO A 446 -1.94 -7.25 17.75
N GLU A 447 -1.17 -6.72 18.71
CA GLU A 447 -0.11 -5.76 18.41
C GLU A 447 1.12 -6.48 17.84
N THR A 448 1.63 -5.96 16.70
CA THR A 448 2.82 -6.50 16.03
C THR A 448 4.03 -5.57 16.13
N GLY A 449 3.83 -4.32 16.52
CA GLY A 449 4.87 -3.29 16.57
C GLY A 449 6.03 -3.66 17.48
N GLY A 450 7.25 -3.64 16.93
CA GLY A 450 8.47 -3.94 17.68
C GLY A 450 8.71 -5.42 17.99
N LEU A 451 7.91 -6.34 17.42
CA LEU A 451 8.12 -7.78 17.56
C LEU A 451 8.93 -8.34 16.39
N LYS A 452 9.81 -9.30 16.67
CA LYS A 452 10.42 -10.14 15.64
C LYS A 452 9.35 -11.10 15.08
N LEU A 453 9.50 -11.49 13.82
CA LEU A 453 8.52 -12.34 13.13
C LEU A 453 8.29 -13.68 13.84
N GLU A 454 9.35 -14.26 14.43
CA GLU A 454 9.29 -15.51 15.21
C GLU A 454 8.47 -15.33 16.51
N ALA A 455 8.59 -14.17 17.15
CA ALA A 455 7.82 -13.86 18.37
C ALA A 455 6.32 -13.67 18.07
N ILE A 456 5.96 -13.31 16.84
CA ILE A 456 4.55 -13.23 16.43
C ILE A 456 3.95 -14.64 16.30
N ASP A 457 4.74 -15.63 15.88
CA ASP A 457 4.29 -17.03 15.83
C ASP A 457 3.91 -17.53 17.22
N ASP A 458 4.69 -17.19 18.25
CA ASP A 458 4.40 -17.52 19.65
C ASP A 458 3.09 -16.90 20.16
N VAL A 459 2.76 -15.68 19.73
CA VAL A 459 1.50 -15.02 20.10
C VAL A 459 0.29 -15.85 19.65
N PHE A 460 0.35 -16.42 18.46
CA PHE A 460 -0.76 -17.21 17.89
C PHE A 460 -0.75 -18.67 18.36
N THR A 461 0.39 -19.24 18.73
CA THR A 461 0.52 -20.62 19.23
C THR A 461 0.02 -20.74 20.68
N LYS A 462 0.44 -19.84 21.56
CA LYS A 462 -0.01 -19.79 22.95
C LYS A 462 -1.50 -19.50 23.11
N GLU A 463 -2.11 -18.84 22.14
CA GLU A 463 -3.56 -18.66 22.08
C GLU A 463 -4.30 -20.00 21.96
N THR A 464 -3.74 -20.95 21.22
CA THR A 464 -4.34 -22.28 21.05
C THR A 464 -4.31 -23.09 22.36
N GLU A 465 -3.28 -22.91 23.19
CA GLU A 465 -3.16 -23.58 24.49
C GLU A 465 -4.11 -22.98 25.54
N THR A 466 -4.30 -21.65 25.56
CA THR A 466 -5.21 -20.97 26.52
C THR A 466 -6.70 -21.23 26.22
N HIS A 467 -7.04 -21.67 25.02
CA HIS A 467 -8.41 -22.10 24.68
C HIS A 467 -8.87 -23.36 25.41
N ALA A 468 -7.97 -24.13 26.01
CA ALA A 468 -8.28 -25.31 26.80
C ALA A 468 -8.82 -24.98 28.22
N GLU A 469 -8.63 -23.78 28.74
CA GLU A 469 -8.93 -23.40 30.14
C GLU A 469 -10.19 -22.54 30.37
N GLY A 470 -11.35 -23.02 30.03
CA GLY A 470 -12.65 -22.67 30.70
C GLY A 470 -13.16 -21.21 30.83
N THR A 471 -12.59 -20.17 30.19
CA THR A 471 -13.04 -18.76 30.27
C THR A 471 -14.00 -18.34 29.16
N SER A 472 -14.85 -17.29 29.37
CA SER A 472 -15.84 -16.83 28.39
C SER A 472 -15.23 -16.46 27.03
N PRO A 473 -15.93 -16.68 25.87
CA PRO A 473 -15.40 -16.46 24.54
C PRO A 473 -14.85 -15.04 24.29
N LEU A 474 -15.52 -14.02 24.79
CA LEU A 474 -15.12 -12.61 24.65
C LEU A 474 -13.85 -12.26 25.48
N ARG A 475 -13.77 -12.78 26.70
CA ARG A 475 -12.56 -12.60 27.54
C ARG A 475 -11.36 -13.34 26.98
N ARG A 476 -11.56 -14.52 26.39
CA ARG A 476 -10.49 -15.33 25.77
C ARG A 476 -9.89 -14.63 24.58
N LEU A 477 -10.74 -14.06 23.69
CA LEU A 477 -10.30 -13.34 22.48
C LEU A 477 -9.50 -12.06 22.79
N GLN A 478 -9.87 -11.35 23.85
CA GLN A 478 -9.36 -10.01 24.14
C GLN A 478 -8.14 -9.97 25.05
N TRP A 479 -8.16 -10.74 26.15
CA TRP A 479 -7.14 -10.63 27.21
C TRP A 479 -5.94 -11.55 27.00
N GLY A 480 -6.10 -12.70 26.39
CA GLY A 480 -5.01 -13.62 26.08
C GLY A 480 -4.02 -13.00 25.07
N ARG A 481 -4.55 -12.48 23.95
CA ARG A 481 -3.73 -11.87 22.87
C ARG A 481 -2.99 -10.62 23.31
N VAL A 482 -3.66 -9.72 24.02
CA VAL A 482 -3.05 -8.47 24.47
C VAL A 482 -1.98 -8.72 25.53
N ARG A 483 -2.21 -9.65 26.45
CA ARG A 483 -1.24 -10.00 27.50
C ARG A 483 0.01 -10.67 26.92
N VAL A 484 -0.15 -11.63 26.04
CA VAL A 484 0.96 -12.36 25.39
C VAL A 484 1.75 -11.41 24.48
N ALA A 485 1.07 -10.60 23.67
CA ALA A 485 1.75 -9.60 22.83
C ALA A 485 2.48 -8.54 23.67
N ALA A 486 1.86 -8.02 24.73
CA ALA A 486 2.50 -7.05 25.63
C ALA A 486 3.72 -7.65 26.35
N GLU A 487 3.65 -8.91 26.76
CA GLU A 487 4.75 -9.63 27.39
C GLU A 487 5.89 -9.94 26.40
N ALA A 488 5.56 -10.32 25.17
CA ALA A 488 6.52 -10.52 24.08
C ALA A 488 7.22 -9.21 23.69
N VAL A 489 6.49 -8.09 23.59
CA VAL A 489 7.07 -6.75 23.39
C VAL A 489 7.98 -6.35 24.53
N ARG A 490 7.58 -6.62 25.79
CA ARG A 490 8.39 -6.31 26.96
C ARG A 490 9.69 -7.14 26.97
N LYS A 491 9.61 -8.44 26.65
CA LYS A 491 10.78 -9.32 26.53
C LYS A 491 11.70 -8.92 25.38
N SER A 492 11.14 -8.55 24.21
CA SER A 492 11.92 -8.06 23.05
C SER A 492 12.65 -6.75 23.35
N LYS A 493 12.00 -5.79 24.02
CA LYS A 493 12.62 -4.54 24.46
C LYS A 493 13.70 -4.75 25.53
N ALA A 494 13.49 -5.70 26.45
CA ALA A 494 14.48 -6.06 27.45
C ALA A 494 15.71 -6.72 26.80
N ALA A 495 15.50 -7.62 25.84
CA ALA A 495 16.59 -8.27 25.10
C ALA A 495 17.38 -7.29 24.21
N ALA A 496 16.70 -6.28 23.61
CA ALA A 496 17.38 -5.23 22.85
C ALA A 496 18.28 -4.37 23.75
N ARG A 497 17.79 -3.98 24.96
CA ARG A 497 18.59 -3.22 25.92
C ARG A 497 19.81 -3.99 26.42
N THR A 498 19.64 -5.28 26.75
CA THR A 498 20.78 -6.11 27.18
C THR A 498 21.75 -6.38 26.03
N GLY A 499 21.31 -6.40 24.77
CA GLY A 499 22.18 -6.49 23.60
C GLY A 499 22.98 -5.20 23.34
N GLU A 500 22.37 -4.03 23.50
CA GLU A 500 23.03 -2.73 23.44
C GLU A 500 24.06 -2.56 24.58
N GLU A 501 23.70 -2.94 25.82
CA GLU A 501 24.62 -2.92 26.95
C GLU A 501 25.82 -3.86 26.77
N ARG A 502 25.61 -5.06 26.18
CA ARG A 502 26.72 -5.96 25.83
C ARG A 502 27.62 -5.41 24.72
N GLY A 503 27.03 -4.81 23.68
CA GLY A 503 27.78 -4.18 22.60
C GLY A 503 28.66 -3.04 23.12
N LEU A 504 28.13 -2.18 24.00
CA LEU A 504 28.88 -1.10 24.63
C LEU A 504 30.02 -1.63 25.51
N LEU A 505 29.81 -2.73 26.26
CA LEU A 505 30.85 -3.35 27.08
C LEU A 505 31.94 -4.02 26.24
N GLU A 506 31.59 -4.62 25.09
CA GLU A 506 32.55 -5.20 24.14
C GLU A 506 33.38 -4.11 23.44
N ASP A 507 32.78 -2.97 23.10
CA ASP A 507 33.48 -1.81 22.54
C ASP A 507 34.43 -1.17 23.57
N GLU A 508 33.99 -1.00 24.84
CA GLU A 508 34.86 -0.52 25.92
C GLU A 508 36.02 -1.47 26.25
N GLU A 509 35.78 -2.79 26.18
CA GLU A 509 36.85 -3.78 26.37
C GLU A 509 37.84 -3.80 25.22
N PHE A 510 37.33 -3.57 23.97
CA PHE A 510 38.19 -3.46 22.80
C PHE A 510 39.04 -2.18 22.82
N GLU A 511 38.47 -1.03 23.23
CA GLU A 511 39.21 0.22 23.42
C GLU A 511 40.30 0.08 24.50
N ARG A 512 40.00 -0.54 25.67
CA ARG A 512 40.98 -0.80 26.71
C ARG A 512 42.12 -1.73 26.28
N ARG A 513 41.86 -2.66 25.37
CA ARG A 513 42.91 -3.56 24.83
C ARG A 513 43.72 -2.91 23.71
N SER A 514 43.23 -1.83 23.14
CA SER A 514 43.91 -1.09 22.07
C SER A 514 44.77 0.08 22.55
N GLU A 515 44.68 0.47 23.85
CA GLU A 515 45.57 1.47 24.41
C GLU A 515 46.98 0.89 24.57
N PRO A 516 47.99 1.51 23.95
CA PRO A 516 49.38 1.06 24.10
C PRO A 516 49.84 1.27 25.53
N ALA A 517 50.28 0.18 26.17
CA ALA A 517 50.91 0.22 27.51
C ALA A 517 52.09 1.23 27.44
N HIS A 518 51.85 2.44 27.96
CA HIS A 518 52.98 3.35 28.28
C HIS A 518 53.81 2.67 29.36
N GLN A 519 54.94 2.13 28.92
CA GLN A 519 56.01 1.67 29.80
C GLN A 519 56.61 2.87 30.56
N ASN A 520 56.59 2.79 31.88
CA ASN A 520 57.46 3.53 32.74
C ASN A 520 58.90 2.96 32.66
#